data_eea0a9375107fc3307b33c94487b4cc9
#
_entry.id   eea0a9375107fc3307b33c94487b4cc9
#
_cell.length_a   1.000
_cell.length_b   1.000
_cell.length_c   1.000
_cell.angle_alpha   90.00
_cell.angle_beta   90.00
_cell.angle_gamma   90.00
#
_symmetry.space_group_name_H-M   'P 1'
#
loop_
_entity.id
_entity.type
_entity.pdbx_description
1 polymer ?
#
loop_
_entity_poly.entity_id
_entity_poly.type
_entity_poly.pdbx_seq_one_letter_code
_entity_poly.pdbx_strand_id
1 'polypeptide(L)'
;MTSVVEGKIEVDILVIRAGDVLKMAVPSIIFRQDAADFGIQVLDSDGKVKKPGITPAQAANNERILKRIAEILNKFKNYTVTVEGHANSVTGLEEEETTNKYGLALEPLSKARAEFVKTRLKSYGVAEERLSAVGRGGRQPVSRIGDKDNAWKNRRVEFILNK
;
A
#
# COMPACT_ATOMS: atom_id res chain seq x y z
N MET A 1 -7.58 -14.48 3.91
CA MET A 1 -7.96 -15.28 5.10
C MET A 1 -6.87 -15.16 6.16
N THR A 2 -7.25 -15.03 7.40
CA THR A 2 -6.29 -15.06 8.52
C THR A 2 -6.52 -16.30 9.37
N SER A 3 -5.44 -16.91 9.83
CA SER A 3 -5.50 -18.01 10.77
C SER A 3 -4.66 -17.66 12.00
N VAL A 4 -4.97 -18.30 13.11
CA VAL A 4 -4.21 -18.10 14.37
C VAL A 4 -3.40 -19.37 14.64
N VAL A 5 -2.09 -19.20 14.73
CA VAL A 5 -1.15 -20.29 15.05
C VAL A 5 -0.28 -19.82 16.21
N GLU A 6 -0.29 -20.53 17.32
CA GLU A 6 0.51 -20.21 18.50
C GLU A 6 0.34 -18.77 19.00
N GLY A 7 -0.88 -18.24 18.96
CA GLY A 7 -1.18 -16.87 19.36
C GLY A 7 -0.78 -15.80 18.34
N LYS A 8 -0.26 -16.18 17.18
CA LYS A 8 0.07 -15.26 16.10
C LYS A 8 -0.98 -15.33 15.02
N ILE A 9 -1.23 -14.20 14.35
CA ILE A 9 -2.12 -14.15 13.20
C ILE A 9 -1.26 -14.28 11.95
N GLU A 10 -1.49 -15.35 11.19
CA GLU A 10 -0.90 -15.52 9.87
C GLU A 10 -1.81 -14.88 8.83
N VAL A 11 -1.21 -14.16 7.89
CA VAL A 11 -1.95 -13.50 6.82
C VAL A 11 -1.81 -14.29 5.54
N ASP A 12 -2.94 -14.81 5.03
CA ASP A 12 -2.99 -15.39 3.70
C ASP A 12 -3.41 -14.33 2.68
N ILE A 13 -2.82 -14.44 1.51
CA ILE A 13 -3.05 -13.52 0.42
C ILE A 13 -3.75 -14.30 -0.70
N LEU A 14 -4.87 -13.75 -1.16
CA LEU A 14 -5.65 -14.35 -2.23
C LEU A 14 -5.35 -13.67 -3.55
N VAL A 15 -5.35 -14.45 -4.63
CA VAL A 15 -5.33 -13.90 -5.99
C VAL A 15 -6.77 -13.87 -6.46
N ILE A 16 -7.21 -12.68 -6.85
CA ILE A 16 -8.59 -12.46 -7.32
C ILE A 16 -8.55 -11.94 -8.76
N ARG A 17 -9.62 -12.26 -9.49
CA ARG A 17 -9.83 -11.71 -10.83
C ARG A 17 -10.80 -10.54 -10.73
N ALA A 18 -10.36 -9.38 -11.23
CA ALA A 18 -11.20 -8.18 -11.35
C ALA A 18 -11.27 -7.83 -12.84
N GLY A 19 -12.34 -8.29 -13.53
CA GLY A 19 -12.40 -8.19 -14.99
C GLY A 19 -11.32 -9.05 -15.65
N ASP A 20 -10.49 -8.44 -16.48
CA ASP A 20 -9.38 -9.12 -17.15
C ASP A 20 -8.06 -9.03 -16.36
N VAL A 21 -8.12 -8.46 -15.16
CA VAL A 21 -6.94 -8.21 -14.34
C VAL A 21 -6.89 -9.18 -13.17
N LEU A 22 -5.70 -9.73 -12.89
CA LEU A 22 -5.45 -10.50 -11.68
C LEU A 22 -4.80 -9.59 -10.65
N LYS A 23 -5.34 -9.60 -9.44
CA LYS A 23 -4.80 -8.82 -8.32
C LYS A 23 -4.56 -9.71 -7.12
N MET A 24 -3.56 -9.36 -6.32
CA MET A 24 -3.41 -9.95 -5.01
C MET A 24 -4.28 -9.16 -4.02
N ALA A 25 -5.21 -9.85 -3.38
CA ALA A 25 -6.00 -9.25 -2.31
C ALA A 25 -5.18 -9.32 -1.02
N VAL A 26 -4.66 -8.17 -0.59
CA VAL A 26 -3.78 -8.07 0.57
C VAL A 26 -4.41 -7.16 1.63
N PRO A 27 -4.09 -7.37 2.91
CA PRO A 27 -4.44 -6.41 3.94
C PRO A 27 -3.78 -5.05 3.65
N SER A 28 -4.34 -3.99 4.22
CA SER A 28 -3.83 -2.64 4.00
C SER A 28 -2.39 -2.47 4.48
N ILE A 29 -1.56 -1.91 3.63
CA ILE A 29 -0.21 -1.48 3.98
C ILE A 29 -0.32 -0.02 4.40
N ILE A 30 0.16 0.30 5.59
CA ILE A 30 -0.02 1.61 6.22
C ILE A 30 1.28 2.40 6.14
N PHE A 31 1.22 3.57 5.52
CA PHE A 31 2.35 4.49 5.43
C PHE A 31 2.23 5.60 6.47
N ARG A 32 3.35 6.18 6.83
CA ARG A 32 3.37 7.43 7.58
C ARG A 32 2.62 8.50 6.77
N GLN A 33 1.85 9.34 7.44
CA GLN A 33 1.06 10.38 6.78
C GLN A 33 1.97 11.29 5.94
N ASP A 34 1.53 11.61 4.74
CA ASP A 34 2.21 12.49 3.78
C ASP A 34 3.63 12.04 3.42
N ALA A 35 3.93 10.77 3.62
CA ALA A 35 5.24 10.21 3.34
C ALA A 35 5.15 8.84 2.67
N ALA A 36 6.26 8.42 2.10
CA ALA A 36 6.39 7.14 1.41
C ALA A 36 7.36 6.23 2.18
N ASP A 37 7.09 6.04 3.47
CA ASP A 37 7.89 5.18 4.33
C ASP A 37 7.06 4.62 5.48
N PHE A 38 7.65 3.74 6.27
CA PHE A 38 7.07 3.16 7.47
C PHE A 38 7.67 3.77 8.74
N GLY A 39 7.90 5.07 8.71
CA GLY A 39 8.46 5.79 9.84
C GLY A 39 7.60 5.64 11.09
N ILE A 40 8.22 5.19 12.18
CA ILE A 40 7.54 4.95 13.45
C ILE A 40 7.39 6.26 14.21
N GLN A 41 6.23 6.46 14.82
CA GLN A 41 5.98 7.63 15.67
C GLN A 41 6.96 7.67 16.85
N VAL A 42 7.27 8.87 17.30
CA VAL A 42 8.08 9.09 18.49
C VAL A 42 7.18 9.71 19.55
N LEU A 43 7.16 9.12 20.73
CA LEU A 43 6.39 9.62 21.86
C LEU A 43 7.31 10.39 22.82
N ASP A 44 6.74 11.39 23.51
CA ASP A 44 7.45 12.08 24.59
C ASP A 44 7.32 11.30 25.91
N SER A 45 7.90 11.84 26.99
CA SER A 45 7.86 11.19 28.29
C SER A 45 6.45 11.05 28.87
N ASP A 46 5.48 11.84 28.39
CA ASP A 46 4.08 11.79 28.80
C ASP A 46 3.23 10.86 27.91
N GLY A 47 3.85 10.20 26.92
CA GLY A 47 3.16 9.32 25.99
C GLY A 47 2.47 10.03 24.83
N LYS A 48 2.69 11.34 24.69
CA LYS A 48 2.14 12.12 23.58
C LYS A 48 3.03 12.02 22.33
N VAL A 49 2.41 12.12 21.15
CA VAL A 49 3.15 12.05 19.90
C VAL A 49 4.04 13.29 19.74
N LYS A 50 5.34 13.10 19.81
CA LYS A 50 6.36 14.12 19.56
C LYS A 50 6.67 14.23 18.07
N LYS A 51 6.73 13.11 17.38
CA LYS A 51 6.95 13.03 15.95
C LYS A 51 5.91 12.09 15.35
N PRO A 52 5.14 12.52 14.32
CA PRO A 52 4.15 11.67 13.69
C PRO A 52 4.77 10.46 13.00
N GLY A 53 4.02 9.37 12.94
CA GLY A 53 4.44 8.15 12.29
C GLY A 53 3.42 7.06 12.52
N ILE A 54 3.73 5.86 12.07
CA ILE A 54 2.91 4.69 12.36
C ILE A 54 3.37 4.04 13.66
N THR A 55 2.53 3.17 14.21
CA THR A 55 2.90 2.44 15.42
C THR A 55 3.91 1.33 15.10
N PRO A 56 4.71 0.88 16.11
CA PRO A 56 5.60 -0.27 15.88
C PRO A 56 4.85 -1.52 15.42
N ALA A 57 3.64 -1.75 15.92
CA ALA A 57 2.81 -2.88 15.51
C ALA A 57 2.39 -2.78 14.05
N GLN A 58 2.02 -1.58 13.59
CA GLN A 58 1.67 -1.34 12.18
C GLN A 58 2.88 -1.57 11.26
N ALA A 59 4.06 -1.09 11.65
CA ALA A 59 5.28 -1.29 10.88
C ALA A 59 5.62 -2.77 10.77
N ALA A 60 5.55 -3.51 11.88
CA ALA A 60 5.80 -4.95 11.88
C ALA A 60 4.79 -5.70 11.01
N ASN A 61 3.52 -5.30 11.04
CA ASN A 61 2.49 -5.92 10.23
C ASN A 61 2.72 -5.66 8.73
N ASN A 62 3.12 -4.44 8.36
CA ASN A 62 3.48 -4.12 6.98
C ASN A 62 4.59 -5.05 6.47
N GLU A 63 5.65 -5.24 7.25
CA GLU A 63 6.76 -6.10 6.87
C GLU A 63 6.32 -7.56 6.74
N ARG A 64 5.45 -8.03 7.62
CA ARG A 64 4.90 -9.38 7.57
C ARG A 64 4.11 -9.61 6.28
N ILE A 65 3.29 -8.63 5.88
CA ILE A 65 2.51 -8.68 4.63
C ILE A 65 3.46 -8.73 3.43
N LEU A 66 4.45 -7.85 3.38
CA LEU A 66 5.40 -7.79 2.27
C LEU A 66 6.23 -9.05 2.16
N LYS A 67 6.67 -9.61 3.28
CA LYS A 67 7.41 -10.87 3.30
C LYS A 67 6.55 -12.00 2.74
N ARG A 68 5.28 -12.06 3.10
CA ARG A 68 4.36 -13.07 2.58
C ARG A 68 4.12 -12.92 1.08
N ILE A 69 3.98 -11.68 0.59
CA ILE A 69 3.87 -11.40 -0.84
C ILE A 69 5.12 -11.92 -1.57
N ALA A 70 6.29 -11.62 -1.04
CA ALA A 70 7.55 -12.08 -1.63
C ALA A 70 7.64 -13.61 -1.68
N GLU A 71 7.21 -14.30 -0.63
CA GLU A 71 7.17 -15.77 -0.61
C GLU A 71 6.28 -16.33 -1.72
N ILE A 72 5.10 -15.72 -1.91
CA ILE A 72 4.16 -16.14 -2.96
C ILE A 72 4.77 -15.89 -4.35
N LEU A 73 5.36 -14.72 -4.57
CA LEU A 73 5.97 -14.37 -5.85
C LEU A 73 7.16 -15.27 -6.17
N ASN A 74 7.94 -15.66 -5.18
CA ASN A 74 9.07 -16.57 -5.38
C ASN A 74 8.61 -18.00 -5.66
N LYS A 75 7.41 -18.36 -5.24
CA LYS A 75 6.81 -19.66 -5.53
C LYS A 75 6.21 -19.72 -6.94
N PHE A 76 5.62 -18.61 -7.41
CA PHE A 76 4.95 -18.51 -8.70
C PHE A 76 5.74 -17.58 -9.63
N LYS A 77 6.87 -18.07 -10.13
CA LYS A 77 7.84 -17.27 -10.89
C LYS A 77 7.38 -16.84 -12.28
N ASN A 78 6.25 -17.34 -12.76
CA ASN A 78 5.71 -17.01 -14.08
C ASN A 78 5.03 -15.64 -14.14
N TYR A 79 4.87 -14.98 -12.99
CA TYR A 79 4.19 -13.69 -12.91
C TYR A 79 5.18 -12.55 -12.68
N THR A 80 4.92 -11.43 -13.34
CA THR A 80 5.49 -10.15 -12.97
C THR A 80 4.44 -9.38 -12.20
N VAL A 81 4.86 -8.38 -11.43
CA VAL A 81 3.96 -7.62 -10.57
C VAL A 81 4.15 -6.14 -10.81
N THR A 82 3.05 -5.45 -11.07
CA THR A 82 3.01 -3.99 -11.04
C THR A 82 2.48 -3.57 -9.68
N VAL A 83 3.29 -2.82 -8.94
CA VAL A 83 2.89 -2.22 -7.66
C VAL A 83 2.28 -0.86 -7.98
N GLU A 84 1.00 -0.69 -7.69
CA GLU A 84 0.27 0.57 -7.93
C GLU A 84 0.05 1.31 -6.63
N GLY A 85 0.61 2.49 -6.52
CA GLY A 85 0.36 3.38 -5.38
C GLY A 85 -0.84 4.29 -5.67
N HIS A 86 -1.67 4.48 -4.66
CA HIS A 86 -2.82 5.37 -4.69
C HIS A 86 -2.79 6.31 -3.50
N ALA A 87 -3.30 7.51 -3.66
CA ALA A 87 -3.36 8.51 -2.60
C ALA A 87 -4.79 8.99 -2.43
N ASN A 88 -5.08 9.59 -1.29
CA ASN A 88 -6.38 10.17 -1.03
C ASN A 88 -6.35 11.68 -1.28
N SER A 89 -7.23 12.15 -2.14
CA SER A 89 -7.45 13.58 -2.28
C SER A 89 -8.37 14.06 -1.15
N VAL A 90 -7.91 15.03 -0.39
CA VAL A 90 -8.59 15.49 0.83
C VAL A 90 -9.45 16.73 0.61
N THR A 91 -9.58 17.20 -0.63
CA THR A 91 -10.37 18.39 -0.93
C THR A 91 -11.83 18.04 -1.11
N GLY A 92 -12.71 18.96 -0.80
CA GLY A 92 -14.15 18.80 -1.04
C GLY A 92 -14.60 19.25 -2.43
N LEU A 93 -13.68 19.27 -3.39
CA LEU A 93 -13.97 19.67 -4.77
C LEU A 93 -14.69 18.57 -5.54
N GLU A 94 -15.29 18.93 -6.68
CA GLU A 94 -15.88 17.97 -7.58
C GLU A 94 -14.84 16.93 -8.00
N GLU A 95 -15.30 15.70 -8.21
CA GLU A 95 -14.44 14.57 -8.50
C GLU A 95 -13.51 14.84 -9.69
N GLU A 96 -14.04 15.39 -10.77
CA GLU A 96 -13.26 15.72 -11.96
C GLU A 96 -12.16 16.74 -11.66
N GLU A 97 -12.51 17.80 -10.98
CA GLU A 97 -11.56 18.86 -10.60
C GLU A 97 -10.52 18.32 -9.64
N THR A 98 -10.95 17.54 -8.66
CA THR A 98 -10.05 16.92 -7.70
C THR A 98 -9.11 15.94 -8.41
N THR A 99 -9.63 15.11 -9.31
CA THR A 99 -8.83 14.13 -10.04
C THR A 99 -7.80 14.80 -10.92
N ASN A 100 -8.19 15.84 -11.66
CA ASN A 100 -7.28 16.49 -12.60
C ASN A 100 -6.28 17.43 -11.92
N LYS A 101 -6.72 18.15 -10.90
CA LYS A 101 -5.87 19.14 -10.22
C LYS A 101 -5.06 18.55 -9.09
N TYR A 102 -5.71 17.79 -8.22
CA TYR A 102 -5.08 17.24 -7.01
C TYR A 102 -4.63 15.80 -7.17
N GLY A 103 -5.28 15.04 -8.03
CA GLY A 103 -4.85 13.69 -8.37
C GLY A 103 -3.46 13.69 -8.99
N LEU A 104 -3.21 14.62 -9.91
CA LEU A 104 -1.89 14.77 -10.52
C LEU A 104 -0.84 15.23 -9.50
N ALA A 105 -1.22 16.13 -8.59
CA ALA A 105 -0.31 16.60 -7.55
C ALA A 105 0.08 15.49 -6.57
N LEU A 106 -0.77 14.48 -6.39
CA LEU A 106 -0.52 13.34 -5.51
C LEU A 106 0.21 12.20 -6.22
N GLU A 107 0.40 12.28 -7.52
CA GLU A 107 1.07 11.22 -8.28
C GLU A 107 2.49 10.95 -7.82
N PRO A 108 3.35 11.97 -7.57
CA PRO A 108 4.70 11.72 -7.05
C PRO A 108 4.71 10.97 -5.72
N LEU A 109 3.80 11.31 -4.81
CA LEU A 109 3.70 10.65 -3.51
C LEU A 109 3.27 9.18 -3.68
N SER A 110 2.24 8.94 -4.49
CA SER A 110 1.75 7.58 -4.73
C SER A 110 2.79 6.72 -5.43
N LYS A 111 3.54 7.31 -6.37
CA LYS A 111 4.64 6.61 -7.02
C LYS A 111 5.76 6.29 -6.04
N ALA A 112 6.12 7.23 -5.17
CA ALA A 112 7.16 7.02 -4.16
C ALA A 112 6.76 5.88 -3.20
N ARG A 113 5.48 5.77 -2.84
CA ARG A 113 4.97 4.66 -2.03
C ARG A 113 5.10 3.32 -2.75
N ALA A 114 4.75 3.28 -4.04
CA ALA A 114 4.91 2.07 -4.85
C ALA A 114 6.38 1.67 -4.98
N GLU A 115 7.27 2.64 -5.20
CA GLU A 115 8.71 2.39 -5.26
C GLU A 115 9.28 1.89 -3.94
N PHE A 116 8.81 2.43 -2.83
CA PHE A 116 9.22 1.96 -1.50
C PHE A 116 8.85 0.50 -1.29
N VAL A 117 7.61 0.12 -1.63
CA VAL A 117 7.14 -1.27 -1.54
C VAL A 117 7.95 -2.17 -2.47
N LYS A 118 8.19 -1.74 -3.69
CA LYS A 118 9.04 -2.48 -4.64
C LYS A 118 10.42 -2.75 -4.05
N THR A 119 11.05 -1.74 -3.47
CA THR A 119 12.37 -1.88 -2.84
C THR A 119 12.33 -2.88 -1.69
N ARG A 120 11.27 -2.85 -0.87
CA ARG A 120 11.10 -3.81 0.21
C ARG A 120 10.93 -5.25 -0.32
N LEU A 121 10.14 -5.44 -1.37
CA LEU A 121 9.99 -6.76 -2.00
C LEU A 121 11.32 -7.28 -2.53
N LYS A 122 12.14 -6.42 -3.12
CA LYS A 122 13.50 -6.79 -3.54
C LYS A 122 14.33 -7.25 -2.35
N SER A 123 14.22 -6.58 -1.21
CA SER A 123 14.96 -6.97 -0.01
C SER A 123 14.54 -8.33 0.53
N TYR A 124 13.33 -8.77 0.19
CA TYR A 124 12.83 -10.11 0.54
C TYR A 124 13.08 -11.15 -0.57
N GLY A 125 13.88 -10.82 -1.56
CA GLY A 125 14.36 -11.80 -2.55
C GLY A 125 13.60 -11.84 -3.87
N VAL A 126 12.71 -10.88 -4.14
CA VAL A 126 12.03 -10.82 -5.44
C VAL A 126 12.94 -10.09 -6.44
N ALA A 127 13.17 -10.71 -7.59
CA ALA A 127 14.03 -10.14 -8.62
C ALA A 127 13.45 -8.82 -9.16
N GLU A 128 14.32 -7.85 -9.37
CA GLU A 128 13.92 -6.50 -9.81
C GLU A 128 13.17 -6.51 -11.15
N GLU A 129 13.61 -7.33 -12.08
CA GLU A 129 13.01 -7.43 -13.42
C GLU A 129 11.58 -7.98 -13.41
N ARG A 130 11.14 -8.52 -12.28
CA ARG A 130 9.77 -8.98 -12.09
C ARG A 130 8.86 -7.92 -11.48
N LEU A 131 9.40 -6.78 -11.09
CA LEU A 131 8.70 -5.73 -10.36
C LEU A 131 8.68 -4.44 -11.15
N SER A 132 7.54 -3.77 -11.19
CA SER A 132 7.42 -2.41 -11.65
C SER A 132 6.57 -1.62 -10.66
N ALA A 133 6.73 -0.30 -10.65
CA ALA A 133 6.02 0.57 -9.73
C ALA A 133 5.40 1.73 -10.50
N VAL A 134 4.14 2.01 -10.23
CA VAL A 134 3.43 3.14 -10.84
C VAL A 134 2.66 3.91 -9.77
N GLY A 135 2.51 5.20 -9.98
CA GLY A 135 1.70 6.06 -9.13
C GLY A 135 0.44 6.49 -9.87
N ARG A 136 -0.70 6.31 -9.23
CA ARG A 136 -2.01 6.72 -9.78
C ARG A 136 -2.54 8.00 -9.13
N GLY A 137 -1.83 8.55 -8.14
CA GLY A 137 -2.29 9.73 -7.41
C GLY A 137 -3.65 9.50 -6.78
N GLY A 138 -4.51 10.49 -6.81
CA GLY A 138 -5.89 10.39 -6.32
C GLY A 138 -6.92 10.13 -7.41
N ARG A 139 -6.50 9.65 -8.58
CA ARG A 139 -7.36 9.51 -9.75
C ARG A 139 -8.26 8.29 -9.75
N GLN A 140 -8.01 7.32 -8.87
CA GLN A 140 -8.77 6.07 -8.82
C GLN A 140 -9.22 5.80 -7.38
N PRO A 141 -10.10 6.65 -6.83
CA PRO A 141 -10.58 6.44 -5.46
C PRO A 141 -11.50 5.22 -5.39
N VAL A 142 -11.42 4.48 -4.27
CA VAL A 142 -12.34 3.39 -3.94
C VAL A 142 -13.38 3.80 -2.92
N SER A 143 -13.17 4.93 -2.23
CA SER A 143 -14.16 5.56 -1.37
C SER A 143 -14.44 6.97 -1.88
N ARG A 144 -15.61 7.48 -1.51
CA ARG A 144 -16.04 8.82 -1.94
C ARG A 144 -15.07 9.89 -1.44
N ILE A 145 -14.68 10.80 -2.32
CA ILE A 145 -13.88 11.96 -1.96
C ILE A 145 -14.66 12.82 -0.97
N GLY A 146 -14.02 13.18 0.14
CA GLY A 146 -14.64 13.91 1.25
C GLY A 146 -15.23 13.03 2.34
N ASP A 147 -15.32 11.72 2.13
CA ASP A 147 -15.70 10.76 3.17
C ASP A 147 -14.51 10.51 4.08
N LYS A 148 -14.46 11.24 5.19
CA LYS A 148 -13.32 11.20 6.13
C LYS A 148 -13.16 9.83 6.78
N ASP A 149 -14.24 9.11 7.02
CA ASP A 149 -14.21 7.81 7.71
C ASP A 149 -13.62 6.71 6.84
N ASN A 150 -13.72 6.84 5.52
CA ASN A 150 -13.25 5.84 4.57
C ASN A 150 -12.07 6.34 3.71
N ALA A 151 -11.56 7.54 3.98
CA ALA A 151 -10.47 8.15 3.21
C ALA A 151 -9.21 7.27 3.19
N TRP A 152 -8.96 6.52 4.27
CA TRP A 152 -7.81 5.62 4.37
C TRP A 152 -7.83 4.53 3.30
N LYS A 153 -9.01 4.17 2.79
CA LYS A 153 -9.14 3.16 1.73
C LYS A 153 -8.57 3.63 0.40
N ASN A 154 -8.49 4.94 0.19
CA ASN A 154 -7.90 5.52 -1.01
C ASN A 154 -6.38 5.57 -0.91
N ARG A 155 -5.82 5.58 0.29
CA ARG A 155 -4.38 5.52 0.55
C ARG A 155 -3.97 4.06 0.57
N ARG A 156 -3.72 3.50 -0.61
CA ARG A 156 -3.48 2.07 -0.72
C ARG A 156 -2.40 1.76 -1.76
N VAL A 157 -1.88 0.56 -1.68
CA VAL A 157 -1.02 -0.04 -2.70
C VAL A 157 -1.72 -1.30 -3.20
N GLU A 158 -1.84 -1.42 -4.50
CA GLU A 158 -2.41 -2.61 -5.14
C GLU A 158 -1.32 -3.37 -5.89
N PHE A 159 -1.47 -4.68 -5.97
CA PHE A 159 -0.51 -5.57 -6.62
C PHE A 159 -1.19 -6.23 -7.81
N ILE A 160 -0.80 -5.83 -9.01
CA ILE A 160 -1.38 -6.31 -10.26
C ILE A 160 -0.45 -7.37 -10.83
N LEU A 161 -0.99 -8.56 -11.06
CA LEU A 161 -0.23 -9.68 -11.59
C LEU A 161 -0.32 -9.72 -13.12
N ASN A 162 0.82 -9.88 -13.76
CA ASN A 162 0.93 -10.03 -15.20
C ASN A 162 1.65 -11.34 -15.50
N LYS A 163 1.09 -12.07 -16.42
CA LYS A 163 1.66 -13.36 -16.82
C LYS A 163 2.57 -13.22 -18.03
#